data_101c70fb5e395c8af6fdec50efbc3be0
#
_entry.id   101c70fb5e395c8af6fdec50efbc3be0
#
_cell.length_a   1.000
_cell.length_b   1.000
_cell.length_c   1.000
_cell.angle_alpha   90.00
_cell.angle_beta   90.00
_cell.angle_gamma   90.00
#
_symmetry.space_group_name_H-M   'P 1'
#
loop_
_entity.id
_entity.type
_entity.pdbx_description
1 polymer ?
#
loop_
_entity_poly.entity_id
_entity_poly.type
_entity_poly.pdbx_seq_one_letter_code
_entity_poly.pdbx_strand_id
1 'polypeptide(L)'
;MSSTKRPVLLLTRPPQDSRRFAAMLPDWPAVISPILRIVAVDHDAAALRDAPGLVFTSAHAVPAAGPGRGRLALCVGGHTGPVARAAGFDVRTGNGFAESLLPLIEAAGVPLIHPHGRHLARRLPVPGMVVYDQQAVPLTNEAGALLAGTAPVILPLFSPRSARLVADAGRGARAPLWPVAISDAAWAAWAAPAAGHAVAQRPDAAAMAAVIRSLPLAEQ
;
A
#
# COMPACT_ATOMS: atom_id res chain seq x y z
N MET A 1 23.83 -31.69 9.58
CA MET A 1 23.93 -30.20 9.69
C MET A 1 22.68 -29.63 9.05
N SER A 2 21.75 -29.18 9.85
CA SER A 2 20.47 -28.59 9.33
C SER A 2 20.82 -27.23 8.70
N SER A 3 20.78 -27.13 7.38
CA SER A 3 20.94 -25.84 6.68
C SER A 3 19.71 -25.00 7.02
N THR A 4 19.85 -24.11 7.96
CA THR A 4 18.80 -23.13 8.32
C THR A 4 18.59 -22.24 7.10
N LYS A 5 17.47 -22.45 6.41
CA LYS A 5 17.13 -21.65 5.22
C LYS A 5 16.82 -20.22 5.67
N ARG A 6 17.51 -19.24 5.08
CA ARG A 6 17.27 -17.82 5.37
C ARG A 6 15.79 -17.46 5.14
N PRO A 7 15.21 -16.63 6.00
CA PRO A 7 13.85 -16.15 5.81
C PRO A 7 13.75 -15.34 4.50
N VAL A 8 12.58 -15.43 3.84
CA VAL A 8 12.31 -14.74 2.58
C VAL A 8 11.15 -13.76 2.77
N LEU A 9 11.28 -12.56 2.25
CA LEU A 9 10.19 -11.58 2.20
C LEU A 9 9.22 -11.95 1.09
N LEU A 10 7.94 -12.12 1.39
CA LEU A 10 6.88 -12.18 0.39
C LEU A 10 6.18 -10.82 0.32
N LEU A 11 6.46 -10.06 -0.72
CA LEU A 11 5.99 -8.69 -0.92
C LEU A 11 4.76 -8.68 -1.82
N THR A 12 3.61 -8.31 -1.26
CA THR A 12 2.30 -8.43 -1.91
C THR A 12 1.68 -7.10 -2.36
N ARG A 13 2.43 -6.01 -2.24
CA ARG A 13 2.05 -4.68 -2.78
C ARG A 13 2.24 -4.63 -4.30
N PRO A 14 1.72 -3.57 -4.98
CA PRO A 14 2.06 -3.30 -6.38
C PRO A 14 3.58 -3.32 -6.61
N PRO A 15 4.05 -3.75 -7.81
CA PRO A 15 5.48 -4.06 -8.03
C PRO A 15 6.44 -2.91 -7.69
N GLN A 16 6.07 -1.67 -8.03
CA GLN A 16 6.91 -0.50 -7.71
C GLN A 16 7.04 -0.28 -6.20
N ASP A 17 5.93 -0.42 -5.46
CA ASP A 17 5.91 -0.28 -4.01
C ASP A 17 6.71 -1.39 -3.32
N SER A 18 6.58 -2.62 -3.84
CA SER A 18 7.34 -3.77 -3.36
C SER A 18 8.84 -3.59 -3.57
N ARG A 19 9.27 -3.13 -4.76
CA ARG A 19 10.69 -2.86 -5.04
C ARG A 19 11.25 -1.77 -4.13
N ARG A 20 10.49 -0.68 -3.90
CA ARG A 20 10.92 0.39 -2.97
C ARG A 20 11.08 -0.13 -1.55
N PHE A 21 10.17 -0.99 -1.10
CA PHE A 21 10.27 -1.59 0.22
C PHE A 21 11.44 -2.58 0.31
N ALA A 22 11.64 -3.43 -0.70
CA ALA A 22 12.78 -4.34 -0.79
C ALA A 22 14.13 -3.60 -0.74
N ALA A 23 14.24 -2.45 -1.38
CA ALA A 23 15.44 -1.62 -1.35
C ALA A 23 15.81 -1.11 0.06
N MET A 24 14.86 -1.08 1.00
CA MET A 24 15.11 -0.77 2.41
C MET A 24 15.69 -1.97 3.18
N LEU A 25 15.65 -3.18 2.60
CA LEU A 25 16.07 -4.45 3.20
C LEU A 25 16.96 -5.25 2.22
N PRO A 26 18.11 -4.68 1.79
CA PRO A 26 18.91 -5.24 0.69
C PRO A 26 19.47 -6.63 1.00
N ASP A 27 19.67 -6.96 2.26
CA ASP A 27 20.22 -8.24 2.69
C ASP A 27 19.17 -9.35 2.80
N TRP A 28 17.90 -9.03 2.53
CA TRP A 28 16.78 -9.96 2.65
C TRP A 28 16.32 -10.43 1.25
N PRO A 29 16.37 -11.73 0.95
CA PRO A 29 15.81 -12.25 -0.28
C PRO A 29 14.30 -11.95 -0.33
N ALA A 30 13.80 -11.52 -1.48
CA ALA A 30 12.41 -11.11 -1.64
C ALA A 30 11.76 -11.71 -2.89
N VAL A 31 10.56 -12.24 -2.72
CA VAL A 31 9.64 -12.63 -3.79
C VAL A 31 8.55 -11.58 -3.89
N ILE A 32 8.34 -11.02 -5.07
CA ILE A 32 7.30 -10.01 -5.33
C ILE A 32 6.11 -10.70 -6.01
N SER A 33 4.99 -10.75 -5.30
CA SER A 33 3.75 -11.35 -5.77
C SER A 33 2.57 -10.47 -5.38
N PRO A 34 2.21 -9.47 -6.21
CA PRO A 34 1.09 -8.59 -5.90
C PRO A 34 -0.20 -9.36 -5.68
N ILE A 35 -0.88 -9.09 -4.56
CA ILE A 35 -2.19 -9.69 -4.23
C ILE A 35 -3.36 -8.81 -4.69
N LEU A 36 -3.05 -7.59 -5.14
CA LEU A 36 -3.99 -6.62 -5.67
C LEU A 36 -3.46 -6.04 -6.97
N ARG A 37 -4.36 -5.90 -7.95
CA ARG A 37 -4.12 -5.19 -9.20
C ARG A 37 -4.97 -3.93 -9.23
N ILE A 38 -4.36 -2.80 -9.60
CA ILE A 38 -5.06 -1.56 -9.85
C ILE A 38 -5.64 -1.61 -11.27
N VAL A 39 -6.95 -1.42 -11.37
CA VAL A 39 -7.68 -1.42 -12.64
C VAL A 39 -8.46 -0.12 -12.73
N ALA A 40 -8.27 0.63 -13.81
CA ALA A 40 -9.09 1.82 -14.07
C ALA A 40 -10.55 1.41 -14.23
N VAL A 41 -11.45 2.28 -13.77
CA VAL A 41 -12.91 2.12 -13.97
C VAL A 41 -13.45 3.33 -14.73
N ASP A 42 -14.56 3.14 -15.42
CA ASP A 42 -15.23 4.23 -16.13
C ASP A 42 -15.66 5.32 -15.14
N HIS A 43 -15.40 6.55 -15.52
CA HIS A 43 -15.69 7.73 -14.71
C HIS A 43 -15.86 8.95 -15.60
N ASP A 44 -16.41 10.03 -15.07
CA ASP A 44 -16.50 11.30 -15.76
C ASP A 44 -15.13 11.99 -15.84
N ALA A 45 -14.37 11.64 -16.86
CA ALA A 45 -13.04 12.21 -17.09
C ALA A 45 -13.10 13.72 -17.44
N ALA A 46 -14.22 14.22 -17.99
CA ALA A 46 -14.39 15.64 -18.26
C ALA A 46 -14.52 16.42 -16.95
N ALA A 47 -15.38 15.97 -16.04
CA ALA A 47 -15.52 16.59 -14.72
C ALA A 47 -14.16 16.64 -13.95
N LEU A 48 -13.32 15.61 -14.07
CA LEU A 48 -11.98 15.64 -13.43
C LEU A 48 -11.01 16.60 -14.13
N ARG A 49 -11.03 16.69 -15.46
CA ARG A 49 -10.17 17.62 -16.20
C ARG A 49 -10.53 19.08 -15.96
N ASP A 50 -11.83 19.35 -15.77
CA ASP A 50 -12.37 20.71 -15.63
C ASP A 50 -12.43 21.15 -14.15
N ALA A 51 -12.23 20.23 -13.20
CA ALA A 51 -12.21 20.54 -11.77
C ALA A 51 -11.12 21.56 -11.44
N PRO A 52 -11.44 22.68 -10.74
CA PRO A 52 -10.46 23.69 -10.35
C PRO A 52 -9.41 23.17 -9.39
N GLY A 53 -9.76 22.19 -8.54
CA GLY A 53 -8.83 21.55 -7.62
C GLY A 53 -9.19 20.09 -7.35
N LEU A 54 -8.21 19.33 -6.92
CA LEU A 54 -8.33 17.89 -6.69
C LEU A 54 -7.73 17.49 -5.35
N VAL A 55 -8.28 16.42 -4.77
CA VAL A 55 -7.73 15.80 -3.55
C VAL A 55 -7.26 14.40 -3.89
N PHE A 56 -5.98 14.11 -3.66
CA PHE A 56 -5.40 12.78 -3.92
C PHE A 56 -4.98 12.11 -2.62
N THR A 57 -5.69 11.07 -2.23
CA THR A 57 -5.30 10.16 -1.12
C THR A 57 -4.45 8.98 -1.61
N SER A 58 -4.28 8.85 -2.92
CA SER A 58 -3.43 7.81 -3.54
C SER A 58 -2.86 8.29 -4.87
N ALA A 59 -1.60 7.97 -5.12
CA ALA A 59 -0.94 8.22 -6.40
C ALA A 59 -1.63 7.52 -7.58
N HIS A 60 -2.33 6.41 -7.33
CA HIS A 60 -3.05 5.66 -8.36
C HIS A 60 -4.23 6.45 -8.98
N ALA A 61 -4.73 7.48 -8.30
CA ALA A 61 -5.82 8.31 -8.82
C ALA A 61 -5.32 9.46 -9.73
N VAL A 62 -4.05 9.83 -9.65
CA VAL A 62 -3.51 10.98 -10.40
C VAL A 62 -3.67 10.85 -11.92
N PRO A 63 -3.40 9.69 -12.55
CA PRO A 63 -3.54 9.55 -14.00
C PRO A 63 -4.96 9.81 -14.51
N ALA A 64 -6.01 9.51 -13.73
CA ALA A 64 -7.40 9.72 -14.11
C ALA A 64 -7.77 11.21 -14.28
N ALA A 65 -7.05 12.10 -13.60
CA ALA A 65 -7.28 13.53 -13.65
C ALA A 65 -6.64 14.25 -14.86
N GLY A 66 -5.85 13.51 -15.67
CA GLY A 66 -5.10 14.06 -16.79
C GLY A 66 -4.02 15.07 -16.37
N PRO A 67 -3.52 15.90 -17.31
CA PRO A 67 -2.50 16.91 -17.03
C PRO A 67 -2.96 17.93 -15.99
N GLY A 68 -2.09 18.23 -15.03
CA GLY A 68 -2.39 19.15 -13.93
C GLY A 68 -2.60 20.62 -14.37
N ARG A 69 -1.82 21.11 -15.32
CA ARG A 69 -1.89 22.49 -15.87
C ARG A 69 -1.88 23.57 -14.77
N GLY A 70 -1.15 23.35 -13.70
CA GLY A 70 -1.08 24.28 -12.57
C GLY A 70 -2.30 24.26 -11.63
N ARG A 71 -3.29 23.38 -11.83
CA ARG A 71 -4.44 23.25 -10.94
C ARG A 71 -4.02 22.79 -9.55
N LEU A 72 -4.76 23.22 -8.54
CA LEU A 72 -4.51 22.83 -7.15
C LEU A 72 -4.68 21.31 -6.95
N ALA A 73 -3.72 20.67 -6.31
CA ALA A 73 -3.80 19.29 -5.83
C ALA A 73 -3.44 19.19 -4.35
N LEU A 74 -4.38 18.74 -3.53
CA LEU A 74 -4.15 18.41 -2.13
C LEU A 74 -3.78 16.93 -2.04
N CYS A 75 -2.54 16.64 -1.68
CA CYS A 75 -2.01 15.27 -1.65
C CYS A 75 -1.79 14.79 -0.22
N VAL A 76 -2.19 13.55 0.09
CA VAL A 76 -2.15 12.99 1.45
C VAL A 76 -0.73 12.96 2.04
N GLY A 77 0.29 12.76 1.23
CA GLY A 77 1.67 12.61 1.75
C GLY A 77 2.76 12.56 0.69
N GLY A 78 3.97 12.31 1.17
CA GLY A 78 5.22 12.40 0.40
C GLY A 78 5.35 11.46 -0.80
N HIS A 79 4.50 10.46 -0.95
CA HIS A 79 4.50 9.60 -2.14
C HIS A 79 3.54 10.12 -3.23
N THR A 80 2.35 10.58 -2.84
CA THR A 80 1.34 11.09 -3.79
C THR A 80 1.73 12.45 -4.36
N GLY A 81 2.33 13.33 -3.53
CA GLY A 81 2.73 14.67 -3.93
C GLY A 81 3.68 14.72 -5.14
N PRO A 82 4.82 14.00 -5.14
CA PRO A 82 5.71 13.97 -6.30
C PRO A 82 5.06 13.49 -7.59
N VAL A 83 4.16 12.50 -7.51
CA VAL A 83 3.42 11.99 -8.69
C VAL A 83 2.50 13.08 -9.24
N ALA A 84 1.78 13.81 -8.38
CA ALA A 84 0.92 14.90 -8.80
C ALA A 84 1.74 16.08 -9.38
N ARG A 85 2.87 16.45 -8.78
CA ARG A 85 3.78 17.47 -9.36
C ARG A 85 4.30 17.07 -10.73
N ALA A 86 4.72 15.82 -10.90
CA ALA A 86 5.16 15.30 -12.20
C ALA A 86 4.04 15.35 -13.26
N ALA A 87 2.77 15.27 -12.85
CA ALA A 87 1.62 15.45 -13.73
C ALA A 87 1.27 16.94 -13.99
N GLY A 88 2.02 17.90 -13.41
CA GLY A 88 1.86 19.34 -13.64
C GLY A 88 0.85 20.03 -12.72
N PHE A 89 0.55 19.46 -11.55
CA PHE A 89 -0.29 20.10 -10.53
C PHE A 89 0.51 21.04 -9.62
N ASP A 90 -0.14 22.10 -9.11
CA ASP A 90 0.30 22.86 -7.94
C ASP A 90 -0.07 22.07 -6.68
N VAL A 91 0.93 21.57 -5.95
CA VAL A 91 0.73 20.55 -4.90
C VAL A 91 0.93 21.11 -3.51
N ARG A 92 -0.11 20.98 -2.68
CA ARG A 92 -0.01 21.09 -1.20
C ARG A 92 -0.10 19.69 -0.59
N THR A 93 0.76 19.40 0.37
CA THR A 93 0.90 18.04 0.92
C THR A 93 0.54 18.00 2.40
N GLY A 94 -0.30 17.03 2.79
CA GLY A 94 -0.56 16.68 4.19
C GLY A 94 0.54 15.78 4.78
N ASN A 95 0.27 15.22 5.97
CA ASN A 95 1.22 14.51 6.80
C ASN A 95 1.15 12.97 6.66
N GLY A 96 0.58 12.45 5.58
CA GLY A 96 0.57 11.01 5.29
C GLY A 96 -0.74 10.28 5.61
N PHE A 97 -1.71 10.93 6.23
CA PHE A 97 -3.04 10.38 6.54
C PHE A 97 -4.16 11.34 6.15
N ALA A 98 -5.36 10.81 5.89
CA ALA A 98 -6.46 11.56 5.25
C ALA A 98 -6.93 12.77 6.10
N GLU A 99 -6.89 12.66 7.42
CA GLU A 99 -7.26 13.73 8.36
C GLU A 99 -6.40 14.98 8.18
N SER A 100 -5.14 14.82 7.83
CA SER A 100 -4.21 15.94 7.61
C SER A 100 -4.59 16.81 6.40
N LEU A 101 -5.51 16.34 5.57
CA LEU A 101 -6.02 17.11 4.45
C LEU A 101 -7.18 18.05 4.83
N LEU A 102 -7.86 17.85 5.98
CA LEU A 102 -9.03 18.64 6.36
C LEU A 102 -8.74 20.14 6.41
N PRO A 103 -7.66 20.63 7.07
CA PRO A 103 -7.34 22.06 7.06
C PRO A 103 -7.00 22.59 5.66
N LEU A 104 -6.37 21.75 4.82
CA LEU A 104 -6.03 22.13 3.44
C LEU A 104 -7.29 22.22 2.56
N ILE A 105 -8.29 21.36 2.79
CA ILE A 105 -9.57 21.37 2.10
C ILE A 105 -10.33 22.64 2.47
N GLU A 106 -10.40 22.99 3.75
CA GLU A 106 -11.05 24.21 4.24
C GLU A 106 -10.41 25.49 3.67
N ALA A 107 -9.08 25.49 3.54
CA ALA A 107 -8.31 26.62 3.04
C ALA A 107 -8.12 26.64 1.50
N ALA A 108 -8.77 25.74 0.76
CA ALA A 108 -8.52 25.57 -0.67
C ALA A 108 -8.96 26.75 -1.53
N GLY A 109 -10.06 27.41 -1.15
CA GLY A 109 -10.61 28.56 -1.89
C GLY A 109 -11.20 28.24 -3.27
N VAL A 110 -11.23 26.97 -3.66
CA VAL A 110 -11.79 26.48 -4.93
C VAL A 110 -12.57 25.19 -4.73
N PRO A 111 -13.56 24.89 -5.60
CA PRO A 111 -14.24 23.61 -5.59
C PRO A 111 -13.25 22.45 -5.78
N LEU A 112 -13.42 21.39 -5.01
CA LEU A 112 -12.55 20.22 -5.01
C LEU A 112 -13.32 18.97 -5.39
N ILE A 113 -12.67 18.04 -6.11
CA ILE A 113 -13.14 16.66 -6.33
C ILE A 113 -12.07 15.72 -5.78
N HIS A 114 -12.50 14.61 -5.16
CA HIS A 114 -11.64 13.54 -4.66
C HIS A 114 -11.72 12.32 -5.60
N PRO A 115 -10.86 12.19 -6.63
CA PRO A 115 -10.72 10.95 -7.37
C PRO A 115 -10.07 9.90 -6.48
N HIS A 116 -10.70 8.73 -6.35
CA HIS A 116 -10.26 7.69 -5.42
C HIS A 116 -10.55 6.27 -5.93
N GLY A 117 -10.00 5.28 -5.27
CA GLY A 117 -10.30 3.88 -5.49
C GLY A 117 -11.67 3.47 -4.92
N ARG A 118 -12.25 2.39 -5.43
CA ARG A 118 -13.52 1.84 -4.93
C ARG A 118 -13.51 1.59 -3.42
N HIS A 119 -12.38 1.21 -2.87
CA HIS A 119 -12.19 0.97 -1.44
C HIS A 119 -11.50 2.16 -0.79
N LEU A 120 -12.25 2.91 0.02
CA LEU A 120 -11.77 4.04 0.81
C LEU A 120 -11.57 3.62 2.26
N ALA A 121 -10.45 4.01 2.85
CA ALA A 121 -10.24 3.92 4.29
C ALA A 121 -11.10 4.96 5.03
N ARG A 122 -11.27 6.15 4.43
CA ARG A 122 -12.07 7.25 4.99
C ARG A 122 -12.66 8.12 3.87
N ARG A 123 -13.87 8.62 4.10
CA ARG A 123 -14.49 9.66 3.25
C ARG A 123 -14.03 11.04 3.70
N LEU A 124 -13.71 11.90 2.74
CA LEU A 124 -13.41 13.31 2.95
C LEU A 124 -14.66 14.16 2.68
N PRO A 125 -14.75 15.38 3.25
CA PRO A 125 -15.90 16.28 3.06
C PRO A 125 -15.86 17.00 1.71
N VAL A 126 -15.60 16.26 0.63
CA VAL A 126 -15.58 16.73 -0.76
C VAL A 126 -16.24 15.69 -1.67
N PRO A 127 -16.85 16.08 -2.79
CA PRO A 127 -17.40 15.13 -3.76
C PRO A 127 -16.35 14.10 -4.17
N GLY A 128 -16.69 12.80 -4.03
CA GLY A 128 -15.81 11.69 -4.39
C GLY A 128 -16.15 11.15 -5.78
N MET A 129 -15.12 10.69 -6.51
CA MET A 129 -15.29 10.01 -7.79
C MET A 129 -14.42 8.75 -7.82
N VAL A 130 -15.03 7.58 -8.03
CA VAL A 130 -14.32 6.32 -8.17
C VAL A 130 -13.66 6.28 -9.54
N VAL A 131 -12.32 6.17 -9.58
CA VAL A 131 -11.53 6.19 -10.82
C VAL A 131 -10.71 4.92 -11.03
N TYR A 132 -10.55 4.09 -10.00
CA TYR A 132 -9.91 2.78 -10.09
C TYR A 132 -10.51 1.79 -9.10
N ASP A 133 -10.28 0.51 -9.37
CA ASP A 133 -10.57 -0.58 -8.45
C ASP A 133 -9.28 -1.32 -8.07
N GLN A 134 -9.29 -1.92 -6.90
CA GLN A 134 -8.24 -2.80 -6.40
C GLN A 134 -8.77 -4.24 -6.46
N GLN A 135 -8.54 -4.91 -7.57
CA GLN A 135 -8.96 -6.29 -7.76
C GLN A 135 -7.99 -7.25 -7.11
N ALA A 136 -8.51 -8.21 -6.34
CA ALA A 136 -7.71 -9.31 -5.83
C ALA A 136 -7.22 -10.18 -6.98
N VAL A 137 -5.95 -10.59 -6.91
CA VAL A 137 -5.34 -11.52 -7.88
C VAL A 137 -4.65 -12.66 -7.13
N PRO A 138 -4.58 -13.86 -7.73
CA PRO A 138 -3.85 -14.97 -7.13
C PRO A 138 -2.37 -14.62 -6.93
N LEU A 139 -1.74 -15.28 -5.96
CA LEU A 139 -0.28 -15.27 -5.83
C LEU A 139 0.38 -15.92 -7.05
N THR A 140 1.59 -15.47 -7.36
CA THR A 140 2.40 -16.09 -8.42
C THR A 140 2.79 -17.53 -8.05
N ASN A 141 3.14 -18.34 -9.05
CA ASN A 141 3.63 -19.70 -8.83
C ASN A 141 4.86 -19.74 -7.92
N GLU A 142 5.76 -18.75 -8.05
CA GLU A 142 6.94 -18.60 -7.20
C GLU A 142 6.55 -18.37 -5.72
N ALA A 143 5.59 -17.49 -5.47
CA ALA A 143 5.06 -17.27 -4.12
C ALA A 143 4.34 -18.50 -3.57
N GLY A 144 3.60 -19.22 -4.41
CA GLY A 144 2.99 -20.50 -4.05
C GLY A 144 4.03 -21.55 -3.65
N ALA A 145 5.10 -21.68 -4.41
CA ALA A 145 6.21 -22.58 -4.11
C ALA A 145 6.92 -22.19 -2.79
N LEU A 146 7.10 -20.88 -2.55
CA LEU A 146 7.66 -20.36 -1.29
C LEU A 146 6.79 -20.76 -0.09
N LEU A 147 5.48 -20.55 -0.16
CA LEU A 147 4.54 -20.93 0.91
C LEU A 147 4.43 -22.44 1.13
N ALA A 148 4.64 -23.24 0.09
CA ALA A 148 4.69 -24.70 0.18
C ALA A 148 6.03 -25.24 0.70
N GLY A 149 7.04 -24.38 0.86
CA GLY A 149 8.36 -24.73 1.34
C GLY A 149 8.45 -24.89 2.85
N THR A 150 9.69 -24.88 3.37
CA THR A 150 9.97 -25.02 4.82
C THR A 150 10.76 -23.84 5.39
N ALA A 151 11.25 -22.93 4.54
CA ALA A 151 11.92 -21.71 4.99
C ALA A 151 10.88 -20.74 5.59
N PRO A 152 11.22 -20.00 6.66
CA PRO A 152 10.34 -18.96 7.19
C PRO A 152 10.02 -17.90 6.14
N VAL A 153 8.75 -17.45 6.09
CA VAL A 153 8.28 -16.42 5.18
C VAL A 153 7.80 -15.22 5.96
N ILE A 154 8.44 -14.09 5.74
CA ILE A 154 8.03 -12.81 6.34
C ILE A 154 7.05 -12.12 5.40
N LEU A 155 5.93 -11.68 5.95
CA LEU A 155 4.78 -11.13 5.24
C LEU A 155 4.52 -9.69 5.70
N PRO A 156 5.11 -8.65 5.06
CA PRO A 156 4.80 -7.27 5.39
C PRO A 156 3.37 -6.91 4.95
N LEU A 157 2.51 -6.55 5.91
CA LEU A 157 1.09 -6.28 5.74
C LEU A 157 0.82 -4.78 5.86
N PHE A 158 0.53 -4.11 4.75
CA PHE A 158 0.38 -2.65 4.66
C PHE A 158 -1.06 -2.16 4.76
N SER A 159 -2.05 -3.03 4.90
CA SER A 159 -3.45 -2.66 5.12
C SER A 159 -4.27 -3.85 5.62
N PRO A 160 -5.41 -3.60 6.31
CA PRO A 160 -6.32 -4.67 6.71
C PRO A 160 -6.83 -5.51 5.53
N ARG A 161 -7.05 -4.88 4.37
CA ARG A 161 -7.52 -5.58 3.17
C ARG A 161 -6.45 -6.53 2.63
N SER A 162 -5.21 -6.08 2.47
CA SER A 162 -4.13 -6.95 2.01
C SER A 162 -3.84 -8.06 3.02
N ALA A 163 -3.93 -7.77 4.32
CA ALA A 163 -3.76 -8.77 5.37
C ALA A 163 -4.75 -9.93 5.23
N ARG A 164 -6.05 -9.64 5.04
CA ARG A 164 -7.06 -10.68 4.81
C ARG A 164 -6.76 -11.52 3.57
N LEU A 165 -6.47 -10.88 2.45
CA LEU A 165 -6.19 -11.58 1.19
C LEU A 165 -4.95 -12.47 1.28
N VAL A 166 -3.90 -11.98 1.93
CA VAL A 166 -2.66 -12.75 2.14
C VAL A 166 -2.90 -13.89 3.12
N ALA A 167 -3.68 -13.66 4.19
CA ALA A 167 -4.06 -14.71 5.13
C ALA A 167 -4.85 -15.84 4.42
N ASP A 168 -5.81 -15.48 3.58
CA ASP A 168 -6.60 -16.45 2.81
C ASP A 168 -5.70 -17.27 1.87
N ALA A 169 -4.78 -16.63 1.17
CA ALA A 169 -3.81 -17.30 0.30
C ALA A 169 -2.79 -18.17 1.07
N GLY A 170 -2.49 -17.82 2.31
CA GLY A 170 -1.55 -18.52 3.18
C GLY A 170 -2.14 -19.65 4.03
N ARG A 171 -3.47 -19.90 4.00
CA ARG A 171 -4.11 -20.91 4.87
C ARG A 171 -3.51 -22.32 4.76
N GLY A 172 -3.05 -22.69 3.58
CA GLY A 172 -2.44 -24.00 3.31
C GLY A 172 -0.92 -23.99 3.32
N ALA A 173 -0.27 -22.93 3.78
CA ALA A 173 1.17 -22.82 3.81
C ALA A 173 1.79 -23.84 4.77
N ARG A 174 2.86 -24.49 4.31
CA ARG A 174 3.74 -25.33 5.16
C ARG A 174 4.90 -24.52 5.74
N ALA A 175 5.27 -23.42 5.07
CA ALA A 175 6.27 -22.50 5.55
C ALA A 175 5.81 -21.82 6.86
N PRO A 176 6.68 -21.63 7.85
CA PRO A 176 6.39 -20.81 9.03
C PRO A 176 6.15 -19.37 8.60
N LEU A 177 4.93 -18.85 8.82
CA LEU A 177 4.54 -17.50 8.42
C LEU A 177 4.81 -16.50 9.55
N TRP A 178 5.45 -15.37 9.19
CA TRP A 178 5.77 -14.27 10.08
C TRP A 178 5.15 -12.96 9.56
N PRO A 179 3.85 -12.69 9.85
CA PRO A 179 3.23 -11.41 9.51
C PRO A 179 3.89 -10.25 10.27
N VAL A 180 4.23 -9.19 9.54
CA VAL A 180 4.65 -7.90 10.11
C VAL A 180 3.65 -6.85 9.66
N ALA A 181 2.81 -6.39 10.58
CA ALA A 181 1.71 -5.48 10.26
C ALA A 181 2.09 -4.01 10.47
N ILE A 182 1.61 -3.14 9.56
CA ILE A 182 1.83 -1.70 9.63
C ILE A 182 1.04 -1.05 10.78
N SER A 183 0.01 -1.72 11.30
CA SER A 183 -0.86 -1.24 12.38
C SER A 183 -1.62 -2.41 13.01
N ASP A 184 -2.18 -2.18 14.21
CA ASP A 184 -3.06 -3.15 14.89
C ASP A 184 -4.27 -3.53 14.04
N ALA A 185 -4.86 -2.58 13.29
CA ALA A 185 -5.96 -2.86 12.37
C ALA A 185 -5.56 -3.82 11.24
N ALA A 186 -4.32 -3.74 10.76
CA ALA A 186 -3.81 -4.68 9.76
C ALA A 186 -3.54 -6.05 10.38
N TRP A 187 -3.01 -6.10 11.61
CA TRP A 187 -2.84 -7.35 12.34
C TRP A 187 -4.17 -8.02 12.67
N ALA A 188 -5.14 -7.28 13.21
CA ALA A 188 -6.47 -7.80 13.53
C ALA A 188 -7.21 -8.40 12.32
N ALA A 189 -6.82 -8.04 11.11
CA ALA A 189 -7.38 -8.57 9.87
C ALA A 189 -6.70 -9.88 9.40
N TRP A 190 -5.61 -10.31 10.03
CA TRP A 190 -4.94 -11.58 9.76
C TRP A 190 -5.71 -12.73 10.40
N ALA A 191 -6.09 -13.74 9.61
CA ALA A 191 -6.91 -14.87 10.05
C ALA A 191 -6.32 -16.24 9.62
N ALA A 192 -5.00 -16.33 9.50
CA ALA A 192 -4.31 -17.59 9.21
C ALA A 192 -3.32 -17.93 10.36
N PRO A 193 -2.85 -19.21 10.45
CA PRO A 193 -1.78 -19.55 11.38
C PRO A 193 -0.53 -18.70 11.16
N ALA A 194 0.16 -18.35 12.24
CA ALA A 194 1.42 -17.64 12.21
C ALA A 194 2.41 -18.26 13.20
N ALA A 195 3.66 -18.38 12.82
CA ALA A 195 4.74 -18.84 13.71
C ALA A 195 5.17 -17.76 14.70
N GLY A 196 4.91 -16.51 14.34
CA GLY A 196 5.08 -15.32 15.16
C GLY A 196 4.58 -14.11 14.40
N HIS A 197 4.51 -12.95 15.05
CA HIS A 197 4.11 -11.70 14.40
C HIS A 197 4.76 -10.50 15.06
N ALA A 198 4.72 -9.37 14.36
CA ALA A 198 5.07 -8.07 14.92
C ALA A 198 4.20 -6.95 14.31
N VAL A 199 4.06 -5.86 15.04
CA VAL A 199 3.36 -4.66 14.59
C VAL A 199 4.31 -3.47 14.64
N ALA A 200 4.33 -2.66 13.59
CA ALA A 200 5.17 -1.47 13.53
C ALA A 200 4.66 -0.40 14.52
N GLN A 201 5.58 0.27 15.19
CA GLN A 201 5.25 1.34 16.15
C GLN A 201 4.69 2.59 15.48
N ARG A 202 5.00 2.81 14.20
CA ARG A 202 4.44 3.87 13.35
C ARG A 202 3.97 3.28 12.04
N PRO A 203 2.89 3.82 11.44
CA PRO A 203 2.31 3.27 10.22
C PRO A 203 3.09 3.73 8.97
N ASP A 204 4.39 3.49 8.94
CA ASP A 204 5.27 3.83 7.82
C ASP A 204 6.19 2.67 7.43
N ALA A 205 6.74 2.75 6.21
CA ALA A 205 7.59 1.70 5.67
C ALA A 205 8.93 1.58 6.40
N ALA A 206 9.46 2.67 6.96
CA ALA A 206 10.72 2.67 7.69
C ALA A 206 10.58 1.91 9.02
N ALA A 207 9.49 2.16 9.76
CA ALA A 207 9.17 1.42 10.98
C ALA A 207 8.95 -0.08 10.69
N MET A 208 8.24 -0.42 9.61
CA MET A 208 8.09 -1.81 9.15
C MET A 208 9.44 -2.49 8.88
N ALA A 209 10.33 -1.81 8.15
CA ALA A 209 11.66 -2.34 7.86
C ALA A 209 12.52 -2.49 9.13
N ALA A 210 12.41 -1.57 10.08
CA ALA A 210 13.10 -1.67 11.37
C ALA A 210 12.65 -2.91 12.16
N VAL A 211 11.34 -3.14 12.23
CA VAL A 211 10.78 -4.33 12.87
C VAL A 211 11.26 -5.62 12.21
N ILE A 212 11.30 -5.68 10.87
CA ILE A 212 11.78 -6.88 10.15
C ILE A 212 13.24 -7.18 10.51
N ARG A 213 14.11 -6.16 10.59
CA ARG A 213 15.51 -6.34 10.98
C ARG A 213 15.69 -6.86 12.41
N SER A 214 14.75 -6.56 13.31
CA SER A 214 14.78 -7.00 14.72
C SER A 214 14.11 -8.36 14.96
N LEU A 215 13.55 -9.01 13.91
CA LEU A 215 12.97 -10.32 14.09
C LEU A 215 14.04 -11.36 14.48
N PRO A 216 13.75 -12.30 15.42
CA PRO A 216 14.71 -13.31 15.88
C PRO A 216 15.09 -14.32 14.80
N LEU A 217 14.67 -14.12 13.57
CA LEU A 217 14.97 -14.92 12.39
C LEU A 217 16.20 -14.43 11.61
N ALA A 218 16.72 -13.24 11.95
CA ALA A 218 17.84 -12.62 11.22
C ALA A 218 19.21 -13.22 11.56
N GLU A 219 19.32 -13.95 12.68
CA GLU A 219 20.59 -14.48 13.24
C GLU A 219 20.76 -15.99 13.12
N GLN A 220 19.92 -16.68 12.33
CA GLN A 220 20.01 -18.14 12.16
C GLN A 220 20.58 -18.55 10.80
#